data_14304169dbfa67c1c5e2f71c44747cf9
#
_entry.id   14304169dbfa67c1c5e2f71c44747cf9
#
_cell.length_a   1.000
_cell.length_b   1.000
_cell.length_c   1.000
_cell.angle_alpha   90.00
_cell.angle_beta   90.00
_cell.angle_gamma   90.00
#
_symmetry.space_group_name_H-M   'P 1'
#
loop_
_entity.id
_entity.type
_entity.pdbx_description
1 polymer ?
#
loop_
_entity_poly.entity_id
_entity_poly.type
_entity_poly.pdbx_seq_one_letter_code
_entity_poly.pdbx_strand_id
1 'polypeptide(L)'
;IMSQTLLEPMAVELSPEDCAAVLEQLPLLERYGFRCEDFGGAVLVRGVPAGADDPTGALEELAEDLRLNRADPDTARDSLLQTMACKSAIKAGMHTDPAELRRLVDRVQSGEIQYCPHGRPVAVRLSKYQVEKMFKRA
;
A
#
# COMPACT_ATOMS: atom_id res chain seq x y z
N ILE A 1 -13.31 -3.45 -3.61
CA ILE A 1 -12.64 -2.13 -3.64
C ILE A 1 -13.05 -1.40 -4.91
N MET A 2 -13.45 -0.15 -4.74
CA MET A 2 -13.87 0.67 -5.87
C MET A 2 -12.67 1.07 -6.72
N SER A 3 -12.83 0.97 -8.04
CA SER A 3 -11.84 1.38 -9.02
C SER A 3 -12.15 2.78 -9.54
N GLN A 4 -11.11 3.57 -9.72
CA GLN A 4 -11.16 4.88 -10.39
C GLN A 4 -10.58 4.71 -11.79
N THR A 5 -11.38 5.03 -12.81
CA THR A 5 -10.91 5.02 -14.19
C THR A 5 -10.03 6.22 -14.46
N LEU A 6 -8.86 5.99 -15.04
CA LEU A 6 -7.93 7.05 -15.41
C LEU A 6 -8.40 7.73 -16.70
N LEU A 7 -8.25 9.06 -16.76
CA LEU A 7 -8.52 9.82 -18.00
C LEU A 7 -7.55 9.43 -19.10
N GLU A 8 -6.28 9.25 -18.76
CA GLU A 8 -5.24 8.77 -19.65
C GLU A 8 -4.67 7.47 -19.08
N PRO A 9 -4.71 6.36 -19.84
CA PRO A 9 -4.06 5.13 -19.42
C PRO A 9 -2.57 5.32 -19.22
N MET A 10 -2.00 4.69 -18.20
CA MET A 10 -0.56 4.73 -17.92
C MET A 10 0.10 3.42 -18.34
N ALA A 11 1.20 3.51 -19.08
CA ALA A 11 2.06 2.36 -19.33
C ALA A 11 3.10 2.25 -18.22
N VAL A 12 3.09 1.13 -17.50
CA VAL A 12 4.04 0.85 -16.43
C VAL A 12 5.04 -0.19 -16.95
N GLU A 13 6.31 0.18 -17.00
CA GLU A 13 7.38 -0.73 -17.38
C GLU A 13 7.78 -1.58 -16.19
N LEU A 14 7.66 -2.88 -16.35
CA LEU A 14 8.05 -3.88 -15.36
C LEU A 14 9.09 -4.83 -15.96
N SER A 15 9.83 -5.54 -15.12
CA SER A 15 10.66 -6.64 -15.60
C SER A 15 9.80 -7.69 -16.30
N PRO A 16 10.35 -8.50 -17.23
CA PRO A 16 9.58 -9.54 -17.91
C PRO A 16 8.89 -10.51 -16.94
N GLU A 17 9.56 -10.85 -15.85
CA GLU A 17 9.02 -11.74 -14.81
C GLU A 17 7.86 -11.10 -14.04
N ASP A 18 8.00 -9.84 -13.66
CA ASP A 18 6.96 -9.09 -12.95
C ASP A 18 5.75 -8.83 -13.86
N CYS A 19 5.99 -8.49 -15.11
CA CYS A 19 4.95 -8.32 -16.12
C CYS A 19 4.13 -9.61 -16.30
N ALA A 20 4.81 -10.74 -16.44
CA ALA A 20 4.16 -12.04 -16.56
C ALA A 20 3.33 -12.38 -15.30
N ALA A 21 3.85 -12.09 -14.11
CA ALA A 21 3.13 -12.32 -12.86
C ALA A 21 1.85 -11.48 -12.77
N VAL A 22 1.89 -10.22 -13.18
CA VAL A 22 0.72 -9.34 -13.22
C VAL A 22 -0.32 -9.86 -14.22
N LEU A 23 0.10 -10.21 -15.42
CA LEU A 23 -0.81 -10.67 -16.48
C LEU A 23 -1.48 -12.00 -16.15
N GLU A 24 -0.84 -12.86 -15.38
CA GLU A 24 -1.43 -14.10 -14.88
C GLU A 24 -2.53 -13.86 -13.84
N GLN A 25 -2.51 -12.74 -13.13
CA GLN A 25 -3.38 -12.43 -12.00
C GLN A 25 -4.30 -11.23 -12.24
N LEU A 26 -4.61 -10.94 -13.49
CA LEU A 26 -5.51 -9.83 -13.85
C LEU A 26 -6.86 -9.87 -13.12
N PRO A 27 -7.56 -11.02 -13.01
CA PRO A 27 -8.81 -11.07 -12.26
C PRO A 27 -8.66 -10.71 -10.79
N LEU A 28 -7.55 -11.09 -10.16
CA LEU A 28 -7.25 -10.75 -8.77
C LEU A 28 -7.03 -9.24 -8.62
N LEU A 29 -6.23 -8.65 -9.50
CA LEU A 29 -5.95 -7.21 -9.51
C LEU A 29 -7.23 -6.39 -9.73
N GLU A 30 -8.12 -6.84 -10.61
CA GLU A 30 -9.41 -6.18 -10.86
C GLU A 30 -10.28 -6.14 -9.60
N ARG A 31 -10.29 -7.21 -8.81
CA ARG A 31 -11.01 -7.25 -7.53
C ARG A 31 -10.49 -6.21 -6.53
N TYR A 32 -9.23 -5.80 -6.63
CA TYR A 32 -8.60 -4.80 -5.79
C TYR A 32 -8.52 -3.41 -6.42
N GLY A 33 -9.22 -3.21 -7.52
CA GLY A 33 -9.38 -1.90 -8.15
C GLY A 33 -8.39 -1.56 -9.25
N PHE A 34 -7.44 -2.45 -9.56
CA PHE A 34 -6.52 -2.27 -10.68
C PHE A 34 -7.10 -2.87 -11.95
N ARG A 35 -7.27 -2.05 -12.97
CA ARG A 35 -7.60 -2.50 -14.31
C ARG A 35 -6.37 -2.39 -15.19
N CYS A 36 -5.83 -3.54 -15.54
CA CYS A 36 -4.60 -3.65 -16.30
C CYS A 36 -4.80 -4.51 -17.55
N GLU A 37 -3.99 -4.25 -18.57
CA GLU A 37 -3.95 -5.07 -19.77
C GLU A 37 -2.54 -5.18 -20.30
N ASP A 38 -2.29 -6.17 -21.15
CA ASP A 38 -1.00 -6.38 -21.80
C ASP A 38 -0.76 -5.26 -22.83
N PHE A 39 0.44 -4.68 -22.79
CA PHE A 39 0.87 -3.61 -23.68
C PHE A 39 2.28 -3.88 -24.23
N GLY A 40 2.51 -5.10 -24.74
CA GLY A 40 3.74 -5.44 -25.43
C GLY A 40 5.01 -5.30 -24.60
N GLY A 41 5.10 -5.97 -23.46
CA GLY A 41 6.24 -5.91 -22.54
C GLY A 41 6.10 -4.87 -21.42
N ALA A 42 5.02 -4.08 -21.44
CA ALA A 42 4.60 -3.22 -20.34
C ALA A 42 3.18 -3.57 -19.93
N VAL A 43 2.74 -3.06 -18.80
CA VAL A 43 1.36 -3.18 -18.33
C VAL A 43 0.66 -1.85 -18.52
N LEU A 44 -0.42 -1.84 -19.27
CA LEU A 44 -1.26 -0.65 -19.43
C LEU A 44 -2.28 -0.60 -18.31
N VAL A 45 -2.25 0.45 -17.51
CA VAL A 45 -3.15 0.67 -16.38
C VAL A 45 -4.26 1.64 -16.79
N ARG A 46 -5.50 1.15 -16.81
CA ARG A 46 -6.69 1.95 -17.14
C ARG A 46 -7.48 2.37 -15.92
N GLY A 47 -7.35 1.68 -14.82
CA GLY A 47 -8.02 1.98 -13.56
C GLY A 47 -7.15 1.64 -12.37
N VAL A 48 -7.31 2.40 -11.30
CA VAL A 48 -6.57 2.25 -10.03
C VAL A 48 -7.56 2.23 -8.86
N PRO A 49 -7.18 1.69 -7.69
CA PRO A 49 -8.04 1.79 -6.51
C PRO A 49 -8.36 3.25 -6.20
N ALA A 50 -9.62 3.55 -5.89
CA ALA A 50 -10.05 4.88 -5.52
C ALA A 50 -9.30 5.33 -4.24
N GLY A 51 -8.72 6.53 -4.29
CA GLY A 51 -7.94 7.09 -3.17
C GLY A 51 -6.50 6.60 -3.07
N ALA A 52 -5.99 5.85 -4.05
CA ALA A 52 -4.58 5.46 -4.08
C ALA A 52 -3.67 6.66 -4.37
N ASP A 53 -2.72 6.94 -3.48
CA ASP A 53 -1.80 8.08 -3.61
C ASP A 53 -0.65 7.79 -4.59
N ASP A 54 -0.16 6.54 -4.61
CA ASP A 54 0.94 6.11 -5.47
C ASP A 54 0.57 4.79 -6.16
N PRO A 55 -0.29 4.83 -7.19
CA PRO A 55 -0.74 3.62 -7.87
C PRO A 55 0.39 2.90 -8.63
N THR A 56 1.34 3.63 -9.20
CA THR A 56 2.48 3.03 -9.92
C THR A 56 3.39 2.27 -8.96
N GLY A 57 3.78 2.88 -7.84
CA GLY A 57 4.59 2.22 -6.81
C GLY A 57 3.88 1.02 -6.19
N ALA A 58 2.57 1.13 -5.96
CA ALA A 58 1.77 0.02 -5.48
C ALA A 58 1.77 -1.15 -6.47
N LEU A 59 1.60 -0.88 -7.77
CA LEU A 59 1.61 -1.92 -8.79
C LEU A 59 2.98 -2.60 -8.91
N GLU A 60 4.07 -1.85 -8.82
CA GLU A 60 5.43 -2.40 -8.82
C GLU A 60 5.67 -3.36 -7.65
N GLU A 61 5.29 -2.97 -6.44
CA GLU A 61 5.38 -3.84 -5.26
C GLU A 61 4.49 -5.07 -5.39
N LEU A 62 3.27 -4.91 -5.90
CA LEU A 62 2.35 -6.01 -6.13
C LEU A 62 2.89 -7.01 -7.16
N ALA A 63 3.51 -6.51 -8.22
CA ALA A 63 4.12 -7.34 -9.25
C ALA A 63 5.25 -8.21 -8.65
N GLU A 64 6.09 -7.62 -7.83
CA GLU A 64 7.14 -8.35 -7.12
C GLU A 64 6.56 -9.39 -6.17
N ASP A 65 5.57 -9.03 -5.37
CA ASP A 65 4.90 -9.96 -4.46
C ASP A 65 4.24 -11.12 -5.19
N LEU A 66 3.56 -10.86 -6.29
CA LEU A 66 2.95 -11.90 -7.12
C LEU A 66 4.00 -12.84 -7.72
N ARG A 67 5.12 -12.29 -8.17
CA ARG A 67 6.24 -13.08 -8.70
C ARG A 67 6.83 -14.01 -7.64
N LEU A 68 7.03 -13.50 -6.43
CA LEU A 68 7.64 -14.26 -5.32
C LEU A 68 6.68 -15.31 -4.73
N ASN A 69 5.36 -15.06 -4.78
CA ASN A 69 4.33 -15.91 -4.18
C ASN A 69 3.48 -16.67 -5.22
N ARG A 70 4.03 -16.93 -6.40
CA ARG A 70 3.30 -17.60 -7.50
C ARG A 70 2.71 -18.95 -7.12
N ALA A 71 3.36 -19.68 -6.23
CA ALA A 71 2.94 -21.01 -5.83
C ALA A 71 1.81 -21.02 -4.79
N ASP A 72 1.48 -19.88 -4.18
CA ASP A 72 0.46 -19.78 -3.13
C ASP A 72 -0.43 -18.54 -3.35
N PRO A 73 -1.63 -18.73 -3.97
CA PRO A 73 -2.56 -17.63 -4.24
C PRO A 73 -3.08 -16.94 -2.98
N ASP A 74 -3.22 -17.63 -1.87
CA ASP A 74 -3.72 -17.03 -0.62
C ASP A 74 -2.67 -16.10 -0.01
N THR A 75 -1.40 -16.51 0.00
CA THR A 75 -0.30 -15.64 0.43
C THR A 75 -0.16 -14.42 -0.47
N ALA A 76 -0.28 -14.60 -1.78
CA ALA A 76 -0.25 -13.49 -2.74
C ALA A 76 -1.38 -12.47 -2.47
N ARG A 77 -2.58 -12.96 -2.17
CA ARG A 77 -3.72 -12.11 -1.83
C ARG A 77 -3.49 -11.31 -0.54
N ASP A 78 -2.99 -11.97 0.50
CA ASP A 78 -2.71 -11.32 1.78
C ASP A 78 -1.61 -10.27 1.64
N SER A 79 -0.55 -10.57 0.91
CA SER A 79 0.53 -9.63 0.60
C SER A 79 0.02 -8.40 -0.16
N LEU A 80 -0.85 -8.62 -1.15
CA LEU A 80 -1.53 -7.57 -1.91
C LEU A 80 -2.32 -6.63 -0.99
N LEU A 81 -3.15 -7.18 -0.11
CA LEU A 81 -3.94 -6.40 0.84
C LEU A 81 -3.06 -5.58 1.79
N GLN A 82 -1.98 -6.17 2.29
CA GLN A 82 -1.02 -5.50 3.16
C GLN A 82 -0.35 -4.32 2.46
N THR A 83 0.12 -4.53 1.23
CA THR A 83 0.75 -3.48 0.43
C THR A 83 -0.22 -2.34 0.15
N MET A 84 -1.45 -2.64 -0.25
CA MET A 84 -2.48 -1.63 -0.49
C MET A 84 -2.81 -0.84 0.78
N ALA A 85 -2.96 -1.52 1.91
CA ALA A 85 -3.23 -0.88 3.19
C ALA A 85 -2.12 0.09 3.59
N CYS A 86 -0.85 -0.31 3.44
CA CYS A 86 0.29 0.55 3.73
C CYS A 86 0.41 1.74 2.77
N LYS A 87 0.10 1.56 1.49
CA LYS A 87 0.13 2.64 0.50
C LYS A 87 -0.99 3.66 0.68
N SER A 88 -2.13 3.23 1.24
CA SER A 88 -3.28 4.09 1.51
C SER A 88 -3.29 4.68 2.92
N ALA A 89 -2.37 4.28 3.79
CA ALA A 89 -2.29 4.75 5.17
C ALA A 89 -1.88 6.22 5.25
N ILE A 90 -2.36 6.91 6.29
CA ILE A 90 -1.93 8.26 6.62
C ILE A 90 -0.46 8.23 7.04
N LYS A 91 0.36 9.06 6.42
CA LYS A 91 1.80 9.16 6.66
C LYS A 91 2.21 10.57 7.02
N ALA A 92 3.42 10.72 7.56
CA ALA A 92 4.01 12.02 7.87
C ALA A 92 4.02 12.93 6.64
N GLY A 93 3.66 14.20 6.82
CA GLY A 93 3.61 15.20 5.76
C GLY A 93 2.31 15.22 4.95
N MET A 94 1.41 14.28 5.17
CA MET A 94 0.09 14.30 4.53
C MET A 94 -0.85 15.26 5.25
N HIS A 95 -1.63 16.01 4.47
CA HIS A 95 -2.71 16.83 5.01
C HIS A 95 -3.96 15.97 5.19
N THR A 96 -4.44 15.88 6.42
CA THR A 96 -5.61 15.09 6.78
C THR A 96 -6.57 15.94 7.59
N ASP A 97 -7.88 15.70 7.42
CA ASP A 97 -8.92 16.34 8.22
C ASP A 97 -8.64 16.12 9.74
N PRO A 98 -8.62 17.18 10.57
CA PRO A 98 -8.40 17.06 12.01
C PRO A 98 -9.34 16.08 12.72
N ALA A 99 -10.60 16.00 12.30
CA ALA A 99 -11.56 15.05 12.89
C ALA A 99 -11.18 13.58 12.59
N GLU A 100 -10.66 13.31 11.40
CA GLU A 100 -10.17 11.97 11.03
C GLU A 100 -8.90 11.62 11.79
N LEU A 101 -7.96 12.55 11.91
CA LEU A 101 -6.75 12.38 12.72
C LEU A 101 -7.10 12.11 14.19
N ARG A 102 -8.07 12.82 14.75
CA ARG A 102 -8.50 12.61 16.13
C ARG A 102 -9.05 11.22 16.35
N ARG A 103 -9.87 10.72 15.45
CA ARG A 103 -10.38 9.34 15.51
C ARG A 103 -9.27 8.32 15.44
N LEU A 104 -8.27 8.54 14.58
CA LEU A 104 -7.11 7.65 14.48
C LEU A 104 -6.30 7.65 15.77
N VAL A 105 -6.00 8.83 16.34
CA VAL A 105 -5.28 8.96 17.61
C VAL A 105 -6.01 8.24 18.74
N ASP A 106 -7.33 8.41 18.85
CA ASP A 106 -8.14 7.75 19.88
C ASP A 106 -8.08 6.21 19.75
N ARG A 107 -8.11 5.67 18.55
CA ARG A 107 -7.98 4.24 18.29
C ARG A 107 -6.59 3.70 18.62
N VAL A 108 -5.55 4.46 18.34
CA VAL A 108 -4.17 4.10 18.70
C VAL A 108 -3.99 4.14 20.22
N GLN A 109 -4.48 5.18 20.89
CA GLN A 109 -4.36 5.34 22.35
C GLN A 109 -5.16 4.27 23.13
N SER A 110 -6.29 3.82 22.59
CA SER A 110 -7.08 2.75 23.19
C SER A 110 -6.43 1.36 23.09
N GLY A 111 -5.36 1.22 22.31
CA GLY A 111 -4.69 -0.06 22.06
C GLY A 111 -5.37 -0.92 20.99
N GLU A 112 -6.41 -0.43 20.35
CA GLU A 112 -7.11 -1.14 19.27
C GLU A 112 -6.20 -1.37 18.06
N ILE A 113 -5.33 -0.39 17.77
CA ILE A 113 -4.36 -0.45 16.68
C ILE A 113 -2.95 -0.36 17.30
N GLN A 114 -2.15 -1.41 17.18
CA GLN A 114 -0.81 -1.48 17.75
C GLN A 114 0.28 -1.63 16.70
N TYR A 115 -0.01 -2.38 15.63
CA TYR A 115 0.97 -2.71 14.59
C TYR A 115 0.38 -2.52 13.20
N CYS A 116 1.23 -2.16 12.24
CA CYS A 116 0.84 -2.20 10.83
C CYS A 116 0.79 -3.65 10.33
N PRO A 117 0.21 -3.94 9.15
CA PRO A 117 0.17 -5.29 8.59
C PRO A 117 1.54 -5.95 8.43
N HIS A 118 2.63 -5.17 8.31
CA HIS A 118 4.01 -5.66 8.23
C HIS A 118 4.68 -5.84 9.61
N GLY A 119 3.93 -5.71 10.71
CA GLY A 119 4.43 -5.93 12.06
C GLY A 119 5.19 -4.76 12.67
N ARG A 120 5.18 -3.58 12.05
CA ARG A 120 5.82 -2.38 12.61
C ARG A 120 4.90 -1.70 13.62
N PRO A 121 5.43 -1.24 14.78
CA PRO A 121 4.62 -0.45 15.71
C PRO A 121 4.08 0.82 15.05
N VAL A 122 2.80 1.13 15.25
CA VAL A 122 2.18 2.37 14.73
C VAL A 122 2.43 3.56 15.63
N ALA A 123 2.83 3.31 16.89
CA ALA A 123 3.16 4.35 17.87
C ALA A 123 4.25 3.85 18.83
N VAL A 124 5.08 4.75 19.31
CA VAL A 124 6.11 4.49 20.32
C VAL A 124 5.92 5.46 21.46
N ARG A 125 6.10 4.99 22.69
CA ARG A 125 6.03 5.85 23.87
C ARG A 125 7.44 6.25 24.29
N LEU A 126 7.64 7.56 24.45
CA LEU A 126 8.87 8.12 24.97
C LEU A 126 8.58 8.86 26.28
N SER A 127 9.38 8.64 27.31
CA SER A 127 9.31 9.44 28.52
C SER A 127 9.96 10.82 28.31
N LYS A 128 9.58 11.80 29.14
CA LYS A 128 10.23 13.12 29.12
C LYS A 128 11.74 13.01 29.27
N TYR A 129 12.20 12.16 30.18
CA TYR A 129 13.64 11.92 30.40
C TYR A 129 14.35 11.38 29.15
N GLN A 130 13.73 10.43 28.43
CA GLN A 130 14.29 9.89 27.20
C GLN A 130 14.42 10.97 26.12
N VAL A 131 13.43 11.83 25.96
CA VAL A 131 13.46 12.95 25.02
C VAL A 131 14.56 13.95 25.40
N GLU A 132 14.63 14.36 26.66
CA GLU A 132 15.65 15.28 27.14
C GLU A 132 17.05 14.73 26.94
N LYS A 133 17.26 13.43 27.18
CA LYS A 133 18.52 12.74 26.92
C LYS A 133 18.94 12.78 25.45
N MET A 134 18.00 12.64 24.52
CA MET A 134 18.27 12.76 23.09
C MET A 134 18.84 14.13 22.72
N PHE A 135 18.40 15.18 23.42
CA PHE A 135 18.90 16.54 23.25
C PHE A 135 20.09 16.88 24.17
N LYS A 136 20.65 15.89 24.86
CA LYS A 136 21.75 16.06 25.80
C LYS A 136 21.44 17.05 26.94
N ARG A 137 20.20 17.08 27.41
CA ARG A 137 19.74 17.98 28.48
C ARG A 137 19.49 17.26 29.81
N ALA A 138 19.70 15.97 29.83
CA ALA A 138 19.57 15.16 31.05
C ALA A 138 20.85 14.38 31.32
#